data_e52d706a767b4efb657dacb94d78d48c
#
_entry.id   e52d706a767b4efb657dacb94d78d48c
#
_cell.length_a   1.000
_cell.length_b   1.000
_cell.length_c   1.000
_cell.angle_alpha   90.00
_cell.angle_beta   90.00
_cell.angle_gamma   90.00
#
_symmetry.space_group_name_H-M   'P 1'
#
loop_
_entity.id
_entity.type
_entity.pdbx_description
1 polymer ?
#
loop_
_entity_poly.entity_id
_entity_poly.type
_entity_poly.pdbx_seq_one_letter_code
_entity_poly.pdbx_strand_id
1 'polypeptide(L)'
;MKKILAMLLAVLMIVGLFAGCGGDEEDPVVTDPTEAPTSGNTDPTDPAEDETYVDHYAEFVAIEDHYERSSAVYDVVLGDFLTAYEAAKEAKNVSERYALMAIAEAKMLSAGIFLPTTSQGGNYAMTKVAPYTNTPVLWGNDTYRFHDRIVVTEPIKAEHVAAMKAEWYNLVGTGTYEAYVKQFLADNGYTTKDNLNVYFDADPESWDVLATSNAADSEILVQTYDGLYEYDMENQLQPALAESYTVSEDGTVYTFKIRQGLKWVDNQGREVADVKADDFVAGMQHMMDTMGGLEYLVEGVIVNASEYIGGDITDFAEVGVKAVDDYTLEYTLCQDTPYFMTMLGYGVFAPMSRDYYTSQGGKFGDEFDSSAESYTYGKGPDSIAYCGPFVITNFTSNNTIAMESNASYWNADDNNIKTLTYLYTDGSDPLKPYDDFFGGVVDTQGMTVERVAIAKEKGTYEEYAYVSDTDATTYCGFFNVNRSAFANYNDANVGVSAKTEDDIARAGSAMLNQHFRLALAMSIDRGTYNAQSVGEDLKYNSLVNSYTPGNFQFLTEEVTVAINGTDKTYAAGTAYGQIMQDQLDADGVALKVWNGTASSGFDG
;
A
#
# COMPACT_ATOMS: atom_id res chain seq x y z
N MET A 1 19.08 20.09 -0.95
CA MET A 1 19.14 19.33 -2.21
C MET A 1 19.02 17.82 -1.99
N LYS A 2 19.79 17.17 -1.11
CA LYS A 2 19.60 15.75 -0.78
C LYS A 2 18.21 15.42 -0.19
N LYS A 3 17.60 16.35 0.57
CA LYS A 3 16.27 16.18 1.20
C LYS A 3 15.10 16.12 0.20
N ILE A 4 15.19 16.80 -0.93
CA ILE A 4 14.15 16.78 -1.99
C ILE A 4 14.21 15.48 -2.78
N LEU A 5 15.40 14.89 -2.90
CA LEU A 5 15.60 13.62 -3.63
C LEU A 5 15.03 12.42 -2.87
N ALA A 6 15.13 12.39 -1.53
CA ALA A 6 14.53 11.35 -0.71
C ALA A 6 12.99 11.36 -0.82
N MET A 7 12.37 12.55 -0.85
CA MET A 7 10.91 12.69 -1.08
C MET A 7 10.47 12.25 -2.48
N LEU A 8 11.26 12.53 -3.52
CA LEU A 8 10.97 12.10 -4.91
C LEU A 8 11.08 10.58 -5.08
N LEU A 9 12.07 9.96 -4.42
CA LEU A 9 12.21 8.51 -4.39
C LEU A 9 11.07 7.83 -3.62
N ALA A 10 10.59 8.41 -2.53
CA ALA A 10 9.49 7.86 -1.75
C ALA A 10 8.15 7.82 -2.50
N VAL A 11 7.85 8.84 -3.31
CA VAL A 11 6.66 8.85 -4.19
C VAL A 11 6.84 7.92 -5.39
N LEU A 12 8.08 7.67 -5.83
CA LEU A 12 8.41 6.85 -7.01
C LEU A 12 8.68 5.35 -6.69
N MET A 13 9.00 4.99 -5.45
CA MET A 13 9.32 3.60 -5.07
C MET A 13 8.09 2.74 -4.73
N ILE A 14 6.88 3.30 -4.66
CA ILE A 14 5.65 2.50 -4.54
C ILE A 14 5.33 1.76 -5.87
N VAL A 15 6.10 1.98 -6.94
CA VAL A 15 5.81 1.47 -8.30
C VAL A 15 7.00 0.74 -8.91
N GLY A 16 7.53 -0.20 -8.22
CA GLY A 16 8.57 -1.01 -8.84
C GLY A 16 8.42 -2.48 -8.54
N LEU A 17 7.48 -3.17 -9.16
CA LEU A 17 7.64 -4.62 -9.41
C LEU A 17 6.41 -5.17 -10.16
N PHE A 18 6.43 -5.12 -11.48
CA PHE A 18 5.86 -6.17 -12.33
C PHE A 18 6.57 -6.09 -13.68
N ALA A 19 7.61 -6.88 -13.83
CA ALA A 19 8.18 -7.21 -15.12
C ALA A 19 8.34 -8.72 -15.18
N GLY A 20 7.62 -9.34 -16.08
CA GLY A 20 8.01 -10.63 -16.55
C GLY A 20 6.88 -11.59 -16.79
N CYS A 21 6.53 -11.73 -18.04
CA CYS A 21 6.55 -13.01 -18.75
C CYS A 21 6.28 -12.71 -20.22
N GLY A 22 7.34 -12.73 -21.03
CA GLY A 22 7.22 -12.81 -22.47
C GLY A 22 7.00 -14.27 -22.86
N GLY A 23 5.88 -14.57 -23.47
CA GLY A 23 5.67 -15.78 -24.24
C GLY A 23 5.55 -15.41 -25.71
N ASP A 24 6.39 -16.01 -26.55
CA ASP A 24 6.36 -15.87 -28.00
C ASP A 24 5.05 -16.44 -28.55
N GLU A 25 4.22 -15.63 -29.17
CA GLU A 25 3.18 -16.10 -30.09
C GLU A 25 3.25 -15.33 -31.41
N GLU A 26 3.16 -16.12 -32.49
CA GLU A 26 3.32 -15.72 -33.89
C GLU A 26 2.27 -14.70 -34.33
N ASP A 27 2.70 -13.70 -35.09
CA ASP A 27 1.90 -12.66 -35.72
C ASP A 27 0.78 -13.21 -36.63
N PRO A 28 -0.49 -12.77 -36.45
CA PRO A 28 -1.50 -13.01 -37.46
C PRO A 28 -1.39 -11.98 -38.58
N VAL A 29 -1.36 -12.48 -39.80
CA VAL A 29 -1.37 -11.75 -41.07
C VAL A 29 -2.51 -10.72 -41.11
N VAL A 30 -2.16 -9.45 -41.15
CA VAL A 30 -3.10 -8.34 -41.36
C VAL A 30 -3.47 -8.28 -42.83
N THR A 31 -4.74 -8.52 -43.17
CA THR A 31 -5.33 -8.22 -44.46
C THR A 31 -5.80 -6.77 -44.46
N ASP A 32 -5.32 -6.04 -45.46
CA ASP A 32 -5.61 -4.64 -45.78
C ASP A 32 -7.14 -4.34 -45.91
N PRO A 33 -7.70 -3.37 -45.17
CA PRO A 33 -9.08 -2.95 -45.43
C PRO A 33 -9.12 -1.78 -46.42
N THR A 34 -9.84 -2.00 -47.46
CA THR A 34 -10.29 -1.11 -48.53
C THR A 34 -10.78 0.27 -48.07
N GLU A 35 -10.37 1.26 -48.86
CA GLU A 35 -10.76 2.66 -48.97
C GLU A 35 -12.01 3.14 -48.20
N ALA A 36 -11.81 4.15 -47.35
CA ALA A 36 -12.87 4.98 -46.78
C ALA A 36 -13.30 6.12 -47.76
N PRO A 37 -14.55 6.55 -47.72
CA PRO A 37 -15.04 7.57 -48.66
C PRO A 37 -14.50 8.96 -48.30
N THR A 38 -14.03 9.66 -49.31
CA THR A 38 -13.61 11.06 -49.26
C THR A 38 -14.80 11.97 -48.93
N SER A 39 -14.81 12.56 -47.75
CA SER A 39 -15.63 13.73 -47.43
C SER A 39 -14.76 14.98 -47.38
N GLY A 40 -15.34 16.07 -47.93
CA GLY A 40 -14.68 17.29 -48.34
C GLY A 40 -13.79 18.00 -47.29
N ASN A 41 -12.74 18.51 -47.83
CA ASN A 41 -11.77 19.41 -47.27
C ASN A 41 -12.45 20.67 -46.67
N THR A 42 -12.52 20.73 -45.33
CA THR A 42 -12.48 22.01 -44.63
C THR A 42 -11.16 21.99 -43.88
N ASP A 43 -10.27 22.88 -44.27
CA ASP A 43 -9.00 23.18 -43.61
C ASP A 43 -9.23 23.26 -42.09
N PRO A 44 -8.60 22.46 -41.26
CA PRO A 44 -8.67 22.69 -39.83
C PRO A 44 -7.92 23.99 -39.60
N THR A 45 -8.65 25.02 -39.17
CA THR A 45 -8.06 26.22 -38.57
C THR A 45 -7.05 25.71 -37.54
N ASP A 46 -5.79 26.18 -37.65
CA ASP A 46 -4.75 25.97 -36.68
C ASP A 46 -5.36 26.04 -35.27
N PRO A 47 -5.17 25.03 -34.41
CA PRO A 47 -5.61 25.14 -33.01
C PRO A 47 -5.00 26.42 -32.48
N ALA A 48 -5.83 27.31 -31.91
CA ALA A 48 -5.36 28.51 -31.27
C ALA A 48 -4.18 28.11 -30.37
N GLU A 49 -3.01 28.72 -30.63
CA GLU A 49 -1.85 28.52 -29.76
C GLU A 49 -2.32 28.81 -28.33
N ASP A 50 -2.15 27.86 -27.42
CA ASP A 50 -2.44 28.08 -26.02
C ASP A 50 -1.44 29.13 -25.53
N GLU A 51 -1.88 30.39 -25.50
CA GLU A 51 -1.04 31.55 -25.17
C GLU A 51 -0.44 31.45 -23.75
N THR A 52 -0.82 30.43 -22.98
CA THR A 52 -0.38 30.22 -21.59
C THR A 52 0.72 29.16 -21.44
N TYR A 53 0.92 28.28 -22.44
CA TYR A 53 1.94 27.24 -22.32
C TYR A 53 3.33 27.77 -22.68
N VAL A 54 4.27 27.56 -21.77
CA VAL A 54 5.70 27.83 -21.98
C VAL A 54 6.44 26.49 -22.13
N ASP A 55 7.15 26.32 -23.25
CA ASP A 55 7.98 25.13 -23.45
C ASP A 55 9.34 25.30 -22.78
N HIS A 56 9.52 24.63 -21.64
CA HIS A 56 10.76 24.63 -20.87
C HIS A 56 11.78 23.56 -21.31
N TYR A 57 11.49 22.76 -22.35
CA TYR A 57 12.34 21.62 -22.74
C TYR A 57 13.79 22.04 -22.99
N ALA A 58 14.00 23.12 -23.77
CA ALA A 58 15.34 23.61 -24.09
C ALA A 58 16.12 24.09 -22.86
N GLU A 59 15.43 24.67 -21.88
CA GLU A 59 16.02 25.12 -20.62
C GLU A 59 16.48 23.92 -19.77
N PHE A 60 15.62 22.91 -19.65
CA PHE A 60 15.93 21.71 -18.86
C PHE A 60 17.08 20.88 -19.47
N VAL A 61 17.11 20.72 -20.78
CA VAL A 61 18.19 19.96 -21.47
C VAL A 61 19.55 20.67 -21.33
N ALA A 62 19.58 21.98 -21.15
CA ALA A 62 20.80 22.75 -20.92
C ALA A 62 21.42 22.52 -19.52
N ILE A 63 20.66 21.97 -18.57
CA ILE A 63 21.16 21.61 -17.24
C ILE A 63 21.87 20.26 -17.32
N GLU A 64 23.20 20.26 -17.22
CA GLU A 64 24.02 19.04 -17.36
C GLU A 64 23.86 18.10 -16.15
N ASP A 65 23.80 18.65 -14.94
CA ASP A 65 23.59 17.87 -13.72
C ASP A 65 22.19 17.28 -13.69
N HIS A 66 22.12 15.95 -13.54
CA HIS A 66 20.84 15.22 -13.57
C HIS A 66 19.92 15.59 -12.40
N TYR A 67 20.48 15.80 -11.22
CA TYR A 67 19.69 16.14 -10.02
C TYR A 67 19.17 17.57 -10.07
N GLU A 68 20.01 18.53 -10.53
CA GLU A 68 19.57 19.91 -10.74
C GLU A 68 18.47 19.98 -11.80
N ARG A 69 18.61 19.23 -12.88
CA ARG A 69 17.57 19.15 -13.92
C ARG A 69 16.28 18.54 -13.39
N SER A 70 16.36 17.44 -12.62
CA SER A 70 15.18 16.83 -12.02
C SER A 70 14.46 17.77 -11.07
N SER A 71 15.19 18.54 -10.26
CA SER A 71 14.61 19.56 -9.38
C SER A 71 13.89 20.64 -10.18
N ALA A 72 14.53 21.17 -11.24
CA ALA A 72 13.93 22.21 -12.08
C ALA A 72 12.64 21.73 -12.79
N VAL A 73 12.63 20.49 -13.29
CA VAL A 73 11.43 19.87 -13.88
C VAL A 73 10.34 19.69 -12.84
N TYR A 74 10.69 19.23 -11.64
CA TYR A 74 9.74 19.05 -10.54
C TYR A 74 9.08 20.39 -10.14
N ASP A 75 9.87 21.45 -9.99
CA ASP A 75 9.36 22.76 -9.61
C ASP A 75 8.36 23.32 -10.65
N VAL A 76 8.60 23.09 -11.94
CA VAL A 76 7.71 23.54 -13.01
C VAL A 76 6.46 22.65 -13.14
N VAL A 77 6.61 21.33 -13.05
CA VAL A 77 5.51 20.39 -13.33
C VAL A 77 4.65 20.15 -12.10
N LEU A 78 5.23 20.12 -10.90
CA LEU A 78 4.59 19.77 -9.63
C LEU A 78 4.64 20.86 -8.57
N GLY A 79 5.09 22.09 -8.89
CA GLY A 79 5.25 23.17 -7.92
C GLY A 79 3.96 23.51 -7.15
N ASP A 80 2.81 23.49 -7.83
CA ASP A 80 1.50 23.71 -7.20
C ASP A 80 1.14 22.59 -6.22
N PHE A 81 1.43 21.33 -6.58
CA PHE A 81 1.30 20.19 -5.67
C PHE A 81 2.18 20.34 -4.45
N LEU A 82 3.48 20.65 -4.64
CA LEU A 82 4.42 20.81 -3.55
C LEU A 82 3.97 21.91 -2.58
N THR A 83 3.53 23.06 -3.12
CA THR A 83 3.04 24.18 -2.30
C THR A 83 1.84 23.76 -1.43
N ALA A 84 0.88 23.03 -2.00
CA ALA A 84 -0.29 22.55 -1.27
C ALA A 84 0.07 21.44 -0.26
N TYR A 85 1.00 20.56 -0.60
CA TYR A 85 1.49 19.50 0.27
C TYR A 85 2.24 20.05 1.50
N GLU A 86 3.12 21.03 1.31
CA GLU A 86 3.80 21.69 2.44
C GLU A 86 2.79 22.39 3.36
N ALA A 87 1.75 23.03 2.81
CA ALA A 87 0.68 23.62 3.62
C ALA A 87 -0.06 22.56 4.46
N ALA A 88 -0.24 21.33 3.94
CA ALA A 88 -0.88 20.25 4.68
C ALA A 88 -0.04 19.73 5.87
N LYS A 89 1.28 19.93 5.86
CA LYS A 89 2.15 19.58 6.99
C LYS A 89 1.94 20.52 8.18
N GLU A 90 1.55 21.77 7.91
CA GLU A 90 1.32 22.80 8.91
C GLU A 90 -0.12 22.80 9.47
N ALA A 91 -0.94 21.78 9.11
CA ALA A 91 -2.33 21.69 9.55
C ALA A 91 -2.45 21.54 11.07
N LYS A 92 -3.45 22.19 11.65
CA LYS A 92 -3.65 22.28 13.11
C LYS A 92 -4.38 21.06 13.70
N ASN A 93 -5.07 20.32 12.87
CA ASN A 93 -5.79 19.11 13.25
C ASN A 93 -5.92 18.15 12.06
N VAL A 94 -6.38 16.92 12.33
CA VAL A 94 -6.49 15.84 11.34
C VAL A 94 -7.45 16.20 10.19
N SER A 95 -8.58 16.85 10.49
CA SER A 95 -9.56 17.23 9.46
C SER A 95 -9.02 18.32 8.53
N GLU A 96 -8.32 19.33 9.07
CA GLU A 96 -7.64 20.34 8.26
C GLU A 96 -6.56 19.71 7.38
N ARG A 97 -5.77 18.76 7.94
CA ARG A 97 -4.78 18.01 7.18
C ARG A 97 -5.42 17.25 6.03
N TYR A 98 -6.50 16.51 6.25
CA TYR A 98 -7.19 15.78 5.18
C TYR A 98 -7.72 16.72 4.10
N ALA A 99 -8.26 17.87 4.47
CA ALA A 99 -8.74 18.85 3.50
C ALA A 99 -7.59 19.41 2.64
N LEU A 100 -6.46 19.76 3.26
CA LEU A 100 -5.28 20.28 2.54
C LEU A 100 -4.60 19.19 1.70
N MET A 101 -4.56 17.94 2.16
CA MET A 101 -4.04 16.82 1.36
C MET A 101 -4.93 16.51 0.16
N ALA A 102 -6.27 16.62 0.28
CA ALA A 102 -7.17 16.49 -0.86
C ALA A 102 -6.93 17.57 -1.93
N ILE A 103 -6.63 18.80 -1.49
CA ILE A 103 -6.23 19.90 -2.38
C ILE A 103 -4.89 19.58 -3.06
N ALA A 104 -3.90 19.10 -2.29
CA ALA A 104 -2.59 18.74 -2.84
C ALA A 104 -2.73 17.62 -3.90
N GLU A 105 -3.49 16.58 -3.62
CA GLU A 105 -3.74 15.50 -4.58
C GLU A 105 -4.45 16.02 -5.84
N ALA A 106 -5.43 16.91 -5.71
CA ALA A 106 -6.06 17.55 -6.86
C ALA A 106 -5.04 18.30 -7.74
N LYS A 107 -4.07 19.00 -7.14
CA LYS A 107 -2.98 19.66 -7.87
C LYS A 107 -2.06 18.66 -8.58
N MET A 108 -1.75 17.51 -7.96
CA MET A 108 -0.99 16.44 -8.59
C MET A 108 -1.74 15.86 -9.80
N LEU A 109 -3.05 15.60 -9.65
CA LEU A 109 -3.89 15.13 -10.76
C LEU A 109 -3.99 16.16 -11.87
N SER A 110 -4.13 17.46 -11.50
CA SER A 110 -4.14 18.57 -12.47
C SER A 110 -2.85 18.64 -13.28
N ALA A 111 -1.70 18.35 -12.70
CA ALA A 111 -0.42 18.30 -13.41
C ALA A 111 -0.38 17.23 -14.52
N GLY A 112 -1.26 16.23 -14.47
CA GLY A 112 -1.41 15.20 -15.50
C GLY A 112 -0.22 14.25 -15.64
N ILE A 113 0.63 14.12 -14.63
CA ILE A 113 1.74 13.16 -14.64
C ILE A 113 1.31 11.77 -14.21
N PHE A 114 0.18 11.66 -13.57
CA PHE A 114 -0.38 10.45 -12.97
C PHE A 114 -1.60 9.99 -13.75
N LEU A 115 -1.62 8.72 -14.11
CA LEU A 115 -2.73 8.05 -14.77
C LEU A 115 -3.30 6.97 -13.85
N PRO A 116 -4.31 7.26 -13.02
CA PRO A 116 -4.97 6.23 -12.22
C PRO A 116 -5.65 5.23 -13.14
N THR A 117 -5.63 3.95 -12.79
CA THR A 117 -6.31 2.90 -13.54
C THR A 117 -7.35 2.19 -12.70
N THR A 118 -6.93 1.37 -11.75
CA THR A 118 -7.83 0.56 -10.92
C THR A 118 -7.34 0.52 -9.48
N SER A 119 -8.24 0.30 -8.52
CA SER A 119 -7.89 -0.18 -7.19
C SER A 119 -7.85 -1.71 -7.19
N GLN A 120 -7.18 -2.30 -6.19
CA GLN A 120 -7.20 -3.73 -5.95
C GLN A 120 -8.58 -4.17 -5.44
N GLY A 121 -8.99 -5.40 -5.76
CA GLY A 121 -10.32 -5.93 -5.40
C GLY A 121 -11.41 -5.55 -6.40
N GLY A 122 -12.66 -5.60 -5.98
CA GLY A 122 -13.81 -5.28 -6.82
C GLY A 122 -14.12 -6.32 -7.90
N ASN A 123 -13.58 -7.53 -7.78
CA ASN A 123 -13.77 -8.65 -8.68
C ASN A 123 -14.54 -9.79 -7.99
N TYR A 124 -15.00 -10.76 -8.76
CA TYR A 124 -15.62 -11.94 -8.18
C TYR A 124 -14.63 -12.74 -7.34
N ALA A 125 -15.12 -13.27 -6.23
CA ALA A 125 -14.36 -14.14 -5.31
C ALA A 125 -15.26 -15.21 -4.71
N MET A 126 -14.65 -16.27 -4.16
CA MET A 126 -15.28 -17.26 -3.31
C MET A 126 -14.42 -17.47 -2.07
N THR A 127 -15.05 -17.76 -0.92
CA THR A 127 -14.33 -17.81 0.35
C THR A 127 -14.88 -18.88 1.29
N LYS A 128 -14.00 -19.41 2.14
CA LYS A 128 -14.30 -20.15 3.38
C LYS A 128 -13.95 -19.31 4.62
N VAL A 129 -13.45 -18.08 4.42
CA VAL A 129 -13.13 -17.13 5.48
C VAL A 129 -14.30 -16.19 5.65
N ALA A 130 -14.79 -16.01 6.87
CA ALA A 130 -15.84 -15.04 7.16
C ALA A 130 -15.34 -13.62 6.91
N PRO A 131 -16.14 -12.76 6.27
CA PRO A 131 -15.71 -11.40 5.93
C PRO A 131 -15.44 -10.58 7.19
N TYR A 132 -14.47 -9.67 7.10
CA TYR A 132 -14.07 -8.73 8.18
C TYR A 132 -13.69 -9.40 9.51
N THR A 133 -13.25 -10.66 9.49
CA THR A 133 -12.67 -11.33 10.66
C THR A 133 -11.14 -11.14 10.77
N ASN A 134 -10.60 -10.27 9.97
CA ASN A 134 -9.36 -9.52 10.18
C ASN A 134 -9.68 -8.04 9.96
N THR A 135 -8.81 -7.14 10.41
CA THR A 135 -9.08 -5.71 10.26
C THR A 135 -9.26 -5.31 8.79
N PRO A 136 -10.27 -4.51 8.45
CA PRO A 136 -10.43 -3.93 7.12
C PRO A 136 -9.70 -2.58 6.97
N VAL A 137 -8.73 -2.29 7.83
CA VAL A 137 -7.94 -1.04 7.75
C VAL A 137 -7.27 -0.89 6.39
N LEU A 138 -7.27 0.32 5.85
CA LEU A 138 -6.79 0.61 4.51
C LEU A 138 -5.31 1.05 4.46
N TRP A 139 -4.62 1.07 5.60
CA TRP A 139 -3.20 1.46 5.69
C TRP A 139 -2.46 0.56 6.67
N GLY A 140 -1.13 0.56 6.57
CA GLY A 140 -0.28 -0.32 7.37
C GLY A 140 -0.34 -1.77 6.92
N ASN A 141 0.08 -2.67 7.79
CA ASN A 141 0.20 -4.11 7.50
C ASN A 141 -0.86 -4.96 8.20
N ASP A 142 -1.66 -4.38 9.12
CA ASP A 142 -2.57 -5.15 9.98
C ASP A 142 -3.68 -5.88 9.20
N THR A 143 -4.08 -5.37 8.01
CA THR A 143 -5.04 -6.07 7.15
C THR A 143 -4.58 -7.47 6.73
N TYR A 144 -3.27 -7.74 6.80
CA TYR A 144 -2.69 -9.05 6.49
C TYR A 144 -2.45 -9.92 7.73
N ARG A 145 -2.81 -9.49 8.96
CA ARG A 145 -2.77 -10.32 10.16
C ARG A 145 -3.92 -11.32 10.14
N PHE A 146 -3.59 -12.61 10.23
CA PHE A 146 -4.57 -13.69 9.99
C PHE A 146 -4.97 -14.47 11.24
N HIS A 147 -4.43 -14.15 12.40
CA HIS A 147 -4.65 -14.89 13.64
C HIS A 147 -6.13 -14.90 14.10
N ASP A 148 -6.88 -13.81 13.82
CA ASP A 148 -8.29 -13.67 14.20
C ASP A 148 -9.28 -14.20 13.17
N ARG A 149 -8.82 -14.63 11.99
CA ARG A 149 -9.71 -15.08 10.93
C ARG A 149 -10.55 -16.27 11.35
N ILE A 150 -11.83 -16.21 11.03
CA ILE A 150 -12.78 -17.32 11.24
C ILE A 150 -12.95 -18.06 9.92
N VAL A 151 -12.50 -19.30 9.89
CA VAL A 151 -12.47 -20.15 8.70
C VAL A 151 -13.41 -21.34 8.89
N VAL A 152 -14.14 -21.68 7.83
CA VAL A 152 -15.05 -22.84 7.81
C VAL A 152 -14.59 -23.91 6.81
N THR A 153 -15.10 -25.13 6.97
CA THR A 153 -14.72 -26.27 6.13
C THR A 153 -15.30 -26.19 4.72
N GLU A 154 -16.48 -25.58 4.56
CA GLU A 154 -17.20 -25.49 3.30
C GLU A 154 -17.24 -24.06 2.76
N PRO A 155 -17.39 -23.84 1.44
CA PRO A 155 -17.56 -22.52 0.88
C PRO A 155 -18.74 -21.77 1.51
N ILE A 156 -18.53 -20.50 1.87
CA ILE A 156 -19.59 -19.64 2.40
C ILE A 156 -20.46 -19.16 1.24
N LYS A 157 -21.79 -19.27 1.37
CA LYS A 157 -22.72 -18.79 0.36
C LYS A 157 -22.63 -17.28 0.19
N ALA A 158 -22.76 -16.80 -1.03
CA ALA A 158 -22.69 -15.36 -1.35
C ALA A 158 -23.69 -14.53 -0.51
N GLU A 159 -24.92 -15.04 -0.31
CA GLU A 159 -25.93 -14.39 0.54
C GLU A 159 -25.50 -14.26 2.00
N HIS A 160 -24.76 -15.24 2.53
CA HIS A 160 -24.24 -15.24 3.90
C HIS A 160 -23.04 -14.29 4.03
N VAL A 161 -22.16 -14.22 3.02
CA VAL A 161 -21.10 -13.20 2.95
C VAL A 161 -21.73 -11.81 3.00
N ALA A 162 -22.75 -11.56 2.18
CA ALA A 162 -23.44 -10.26 2.14
C ALA A 162 -24.13 -9.93 3.48
N ALA A 163 -24.75 -10.91 4.13
CA ALA A 163 -25.41 -10.72 5.43
C ALA A 163 -24.40 -10.34 6.54
N MET A 164 -23.26 -11.06 6.62
CA MET A 164 -22.21 -10.76 7.60
C MET A 164 -21.58 -9.40 7.33
N LYS A 165 -21.31 -9.04 6.06
CA LYS A 165 -20.80 -7.71 5.69
C LYS A 165 -21.78 -6.59 6.08
N ALA A 166 -23.06 -6.77 5.83
CA ALA A 166 -24.09 -5.77 6.20
C ALA A 166 -24.18 -5.56 7.71
N GLU A 167 -24.08 -6.64 8.51
CA GLU A 167 -24.15 -6.53 9.97
C GLU A 167 -22.88 -5.93 10.57
N TRP A 168 -21.71 -6.11 9.93
CA TRP A 168 -20.48 -5.46 10.38
C TRP A 168 -20.65 -3.94 10.54
N TYR A 169 -21.29 -3.27 9.58
CA TYR A 169 -21.54 -1.83 9.64
C TYR A 169 -22.45 -1.41 10.83
N ASN A 170 -23.26 -2.34 11.33
CA ASN A 170 -24.10 -2.10 12.51
C ASN A 170 -23.34 -2.33 13.83
N LEU A 171 -22.33 -3.20 13.81
CA LEU A 171 -21.61 -3.67 14.99
C LEU A 171 -20.22 -3.04 15.14
N VAL A 172 -19.70 -2.35 14.13
CA VAL A 172 -18.37 -1.72 14.19
C VAL A 172 -18.21 -0.84 15.43
N GLY A 173 -17.12 -1.04 16.20
CA GLY A 173 -16.82 -0.34 17.45
C GLY A 173 -17.62 -0.81 18.67
N THR A 174 -18.39 -1.90 18.56
CA THR A 174 -19.14 -2.47 19.71
C THR A 174 -18.39 -3.60 20.42
N GLY A 175 -17.36 -4.19 19.80
CA GLY A 175 -16.63 -5.38 20.27
C GLY A 175 -17.45 -6.68 20.21
N THR A 176 -18.47 -6.74 19.35
CA THR A 176 -19.41 -7.89 19.31
C THR A 176 -19.46 -8.61 17.98
N TYR A 177 -18.75 -8.13 16.96
CA TYR A 177 -18.82 -8.70 15.61
C TYR A 177 -18.30 -10.15 15.56
N GLU A 178 -17.22 -10.46 16.25
CA GLU A 178 -16.69 -11.83 16.30
C GLU A 178 -17.71 -12.85 16.83
N ALA A 179 -18.35 -12.51 17.95
CA ALA A 179 -19.38 -13.35 18.55
C ALA A 179 -20.58 -13.53 17.62
N TYR A 180 -21.00 -12.45 16.93
CA TYR A 180 -22.05 -12.52 15.91
C TYR A 180 -21.69 -13.48 14.79
N VAL A 181 -20.47 -13.36 14.21
CA VAL A 181 -20.02 -14.22 13.11
C VAL A 181 -20.01 -15.69 13.54
N LYS A 182 -19.44 -16.02 14.70
CA LYS A 182 -19.40 -17.38 15.22
C LYS A 182 -20.81 -17.96 15.37
N GLN A 183 -21.76 -17.19 15.90
CA GLN A 183 -23.14 -17.60 16.04
C GLN A 183 -23.86 -17.73 14.70
N PHE A 184 -23.67 -16.76 13.78
CA PHE A 184 -24.27 -16.79 12.45
C PHE A 184 -23.83 -18.04 11.66
N LEU A 185 -22.55 -18.36 11.67
CA LEU A 185 -22.02 -19.54 11.00
C LEU A 185 -22.58 -20.83 11.58
N ALA A 186 -22.66 -20.94 12.91
CA ALA A 186 -23.23 -22.11 13.58
C ALA A 186 -24.71 -22.30 13.25
N ASP A 187 -25.52 -21.22 13.29
CA ASP A 187 -26.95 -21.26 12.98
C ASP A 187 -27.22 -21.64 11.52
N ASN A 188 -26.29 -21.34 10.61
CA ASN A 188 -26.37 -21.71 9.20
C ASN A 188 -25.67 -23.04 8.86
N GLY A 189 -25.22 -23.80 9.86
CA GLY A 189 -24.70 -25.16 9.72
C GLY A 189 -23.26 -25.26 9.24
N TYR A 190 -22.48 -24.18 9.28
CA TYR A 190 -21.06 -24.19 9.00
C TYR A 190 -20.25 -24.77 10.17
N THR A 191 -19.16 -25.46 9.84
CA THR A 191 -18.21 -25.97 10.82
C THR A 191 -16.91 -25.18 10.71
N THR A 192 -16.51 -24.52 11.80
CA THR A 192 -15.24 -23.79 11.88
C THR A 192 -14.04 -24.74 11.91
N LYS A 193 -12.89 -24.27 11.44
CA LYS A 193 -11.59 -24.93 11.53
C LYS A 193 -10.51 -23.92 11.94
N ASP A 194 -9.39 -24.41 12.44
CA ASP A 194 -8.30 -23.61 13.00
C ASP A 194 -7.05 -23.56 12.09
N ASN A 195 -7.20 -23.96 10.83
CA ASN A 195 -6.15 -23.82 9.83
C ASN A 195 -6.61 -22.93 8.68
N LEU A 196 -5.70 -22.12 8.16
CA LEU A 196 -5.89 -21.26 6.99
C LEU A 196 -4.82 -21.57 5.94
N ASN A 197 -5.26 -21.82 4.72
CA ASN A 197 -4.37 -22.02 3.58
C ASN A 197 -4.64 -20.95 2.52
N VAL A 198 -3.61 -20.25 2.09
CA VAL A 198 -3.68 -19.20 1.07
C VAL A 198 -2.60 -19.38 0.02
N TYR A 199 -2.73 -18.73 -1.13
CA TYR A 199 -1.67 -18.71 -2.13
C TYR A 199 -0.68 -17.56 -1.89
N PHE A 200 0.55 -17.77 -2.36
CA PHE A 200 1.54 -16.72 -2.63
C PHE A 200 2.18 -16.98 -4.00
N ASP A 201 2.74 -15.97 -4.64
CA ASP A 201 3.26 -16.02 -6.01
C ASP A 201 4.75 -15.70 -6.14
N ALA A 202 5.37 -15.19 -5.08
CA ALA A 202 6.80 -14.92 -5.03
C ALA A 202 7.36 -15.24 -3.63
N ASP A 203 8.55 -15.85 -3.59
CA ASP A 203 9.29 -16.01 -2.34
C ASP A 203 9.66 -14.63 -1.76
N PRO A 204 9.67 -14.46 -0.42
CA PRO A 204 10.20 -13.24 0.19
C PRO A 204 11.63 -12.95 -0.27
N GLU A 205 11.89 -11.71 -0.66
CA GLU A 205 13.24 -11.22 -0.98
C GLU A 205 14.04 -10.95 0.29
N SER A 206 13.36 -10.56 1.37
CA SER A 206 13.91 -10.35 2.69
C SER A 206 13.04 -11.02 3.76
N TRP A 207 13.68 -11.59 4.79
CA TRP A 207 13.02 -12.05 6.03
C TRP A 207 13.14 -11.02 7.15
N ASP A 208 13.61 -9.84 6.84
CA ASP A 208 13.75 -8.71 7.76
C ASP A 208 12.74 -7.62 7.37
N VAL A 209 11.66 -7.51 8.14
CA VAL A 209 10.58 -6.54 7.88
C VAL A 209 11.04 -5.08 7.96
N LEU A 210 12.14 -4.83 8.70
CA LEU A 210 12.69 -3.49 8.88
C LEU A 210 13.64 -3.07 7.74
N ALA A 211 14.01 -4.02 6.87
CA ALA A 211 14.96 -3.82 5.77
C ALA A 211 14.32 -4.00 4.39
N THR A 212 13.01 -3.93 4.28
CA THR A 212 12.29 -4.10 3.02
C THR A 212 11.13 -3.12 2.87
N SER A 213 10.93 -2.63 1.65
CA SER A 213 9.71 -1.92 1.22
C SER A 213 8.82 -2.78 0.30
N ASN A 214 9.18 -4.06 0.12
CA ASN A 214 8.40 -4.99 -0.69
C ASN A 214 7.13 -5.39 0.06
N ALA A 215 5.97 -5.13 -0.55
CA ALA A 215 4.67 -5.46 0.03
C ALA A 215 4.51 -6.96 0.28
N ALA A 216 4.96 -7.82 -0.67
CA ALA A 216 4.86 -9.27 -0.54
C ALA A 216 5.65 -9.82 0.66
N ASP A 217 6.83 -9.24 0.97
CA ASP A 217 7.58 -9.59 2.17
C ASP A 217 6.80 -9.20 3.42
N SER A 218 6.29 -7.96 3.46
CA SER A 218 5.55 -7.41 4.59
C SER A 218 4.26 -8.18 4.89
N GLU A 219 3.51 -8.61 3.87
CA GLU A 219 2.29 -9.41 4.00
C GLU A 219 2.53 -10.76 4.70
N ILE A 220 3.68 -11.37 4.46
CA ILE A 220 4.08 -12.61 5.11
C ILE A 220 4.65 -12.34 6.50
N LEU A 221 5.55 -11.35 6.63
CA LEU A 221 6.29 -11.11 7.86
C LEU A 221 5.45 -10.49 8.97
N VAL A 222 4.34 -9.80 8.65
CA VAL A 222 3.43 -9.24 9.66
C VAL A 222 2.86 -10.31 10.61
N GLN A 223 2.87 -11.57 10.23
CA GLN A 223 2.49 -12.71 11.07
C GLN A 223 3.49 -13.00 12.19
N THR A 224 4.74 -12.52 12.06
CA THR A 224 5.88 -12.96 12.89
C THR A 224 6.19 -12.04 14.06
N TYR A 225 5.67 -10.82 14.02
CA TYR A 225 5.85 -9.80 15.05
C TYR A 225 4.53 -9.16 15.44
N ASP A 226 4.55 -8.46 16.53
CA ASP A 226 3.47 -7.56 16.92
C ASP A 226 4.02 -6.15 17.13
N GLY A 227 3.14 -5.14 17.00
CA GLY A 227 3.47 -3.74 17.22
C GLY A 227 3.12 -3.28 18.64
N LEU A 228 3.22 -1.97 18.89
CA LEU A 228 2.74 -1.35 20.14
C LEU A 228 1.22 -1.43 20.26
N TYR A 229 0.54 -1.16 19.14
CA TYR A 229 -0.90 -1.18 18.96
C TYR A 229 -1.20 -1.81 17.60
N GLU A 230 -2.36 -2.43 17.47
CA GLU A 230 -2.86 -3.02 16.23
C GLU A 230 -4.34 -2.71 16.02
N TYR A 231 -4.82 -2.81 14.79
CA TYR A 231 -6.25 -2.67 14.48
C TYR A 231 -6.97 -4.01 14.61
N ASP A 232 -8.09 -4.03 15.33
CA ASP A 232 -8.96 -5.19 15.43
C ASP A 232 -9.90 -5.35 14.21
N MET A 233 -10.67 -6.43 14.18
CA MET A 233 -11.63 -6.71 13.10
C MET A 233 -12.79 -5.69 13.00
N GLU A 234 -12.98 -4.85 13.99
CA GLU A 234 -13.94 -3.74 13.98
C GLU A 234 -13.27 -2.40 13.64
N ASN A 235 -12.03 -2.44 13.12
CA ASN A 235 -11.23 -1.27 12.73
C ASN A 235 -10.98 -0.30 13.89
N GLN A 236 -10.84 -0.84 15.12
CA GLN A 236 -10.50 -0.08 16.31
C GLN A 236 -9.06 -0.35 16.70
N LEU A 237 -8.31 0.70 17.02
CA LEU A 237 -6.91 0.59 17.45
C LEU A 237 -6.87 0.05 18.91
N GLN A 238 -6.29 -1.12 19.09
CA GLN A 238 -6.20 -1.85 20.36
C GLN A 238 -4.76 -1.94 20.88
N PRO A 239 -4.57 -2.01 22.22
CA PRO A 239 -3.29 -2.30 22.83
C PRO A 239 -2.76 -3.69 22.43
N ALA A 240 -1.56 -3.76 21.86
CA ALA A 240 -0.86 -5.00 21.53
C ALA A 240 0.33 -5.24 22.50
N LEU A 241 1.59 -5.08 22.08
CA LEU A 241 2.74 -5.22 23.01
C LEU A 241 2.79 -4.10 24.05
N ALA A 242 2.17 -2.94 23.81
CA ALA A 242 1.96 -1.93 24.84
C ALA A 242 0.61 -2.14 25.55
N GLU A 243 0.57 -1.95 26.88
CA GLU A 243 -0.67 -1.97 27.65
C GLU A 243 -1.42 -0.64 27.61
N SER A 244 -0.68 0.46 27.49
CA SER A 244 -1.22 1.82 27.51
C SER A 244 -0.19 2.82 26.99
N TYR A 245 -0.68 4.03 26.69
CA TYR A 245 0.19 5.16 26.41
C TYR A 245 -0.34 6.44 27.07
N THR A 246 0.53 7.45 27.14
CA THR A 246 0.20 8.82 27.51
C THR A 246 0.84 9.79 26.53
N VAL A 247 0.22 10.95 26.34
CA VAL A 247 0.72 12.02 25.46
C VAL A 247 0.96 13.27 26.30
N SER A 248 2.04 13.99 26.02
CA SER A 248 2.32 15.30 26.64
C SER A 248 1.25 16.34 26.27
N GLU A 249 1.17 17.45 27.05
CA GLU A 249 0.18 18.51 26.80
C GLU A 249 0.34 19.19 25.43
N ASP A 250 1.56 19.20 24.88
CA ASP A 250 1.88 19.77 23.57
C ASP A 250 1.77 18.77 22.41
N GLY A 251 1.31 17.53 22.69
CA GLY A 251 1.11 16.51 21.67
C GLY A 251 2.39 15.88 21.09
N THR A 252 3.59 16.24 21.61
CA THR A 252 4.84 15.87 20.97
C THR A 252 5.53 14.67 21.59
N VAL A 253 5.19 14.26 22.83
CA VAL A 253 5.83 13.12 23.50
C VAL A 253 4.80 12.05 23.79
N TYR A 254 5.02 10.86 23.23
CA TYR A 254 4.24 9.65 23.46
C TYR A 254 5.02 8.69 24.33
N THR A 255 4.46 8.30 25.49
CA THR A 255 5.08 7.34 26.42
C THR A 255 4.25 6.08 26.49
N PHE A 256 4.80 4.96 26.07
CA PHE A 256 4.17 3.63 26.05
C PHE A 256 4.63 2.78 27.22
N LYS A 257 3.70 1.99 27.79
CA LYS A 257 3.99 0.95 28.78
C LYS A 257 3.95 -0.40 28.11
N ILE A 258 5.11 -1.05 28.00
CA ILE A 258 5.26 -2.38 27.40
C ILE A 258 4.80 -3.45 28.40
N ARG A 259 4.05 -4.45 27.93
CA ARG A 259 3.65 -5.61 28.73
C ARG A 259 4.87 -6.34 29.25
N GLN A 260 4.83 -6.78 30.50
CA GLN A 260 5.92 -7.54 31.11
C GLN A 260 5.75 -9.05 30.87
N GLY A 261 6.86 -9.77 30.80
CA GLY A 261 6.86 -11.22 30.68
C GLY A 261 6.73 -11.75 29.25
N LEU A 262 6.67 -10.86 28.26
CA LEU A 262 6.65 -11.22 26.83
C LEU A 262 8.00 -11.79 26.40
N LYS A 263 7.96 -12.72 25.44
CA LYS A 263 9.15 -13.45 25.00
C LYS A 263 9.37 -13.33 23.50
N TRP A 264 10.61 -13.20 23.14
CA TRP A 264 11.09 -13.55 21.81
C TRP A 264 11.36 -15.04 21.75
N VAL A 265 10.93 -15.68 20.67
CA VAL A 265 11.22 -17.09 20.39
C VAL A 265 11.93 -17.25 19.04
N ASP A 266 12.64 -18.36 18.86
CA ASP A 266 13.19 -18.73 17.55
C ASP A 266 12.15 -19.51 16.72
N ASN A 267 12.53 -19.90 15.49
CA ASN A 267 11.66 -20.66 14.57
C ASN A 267 11.26 -22.07 15.06
N GLN A 268 11.72 -22.49 16.22
CA GLN A 268 11.34 -23.74 16.90
C GLN A 268 10.49 -23.46 18.16
N GLY A 269 10.11 -22.21 18.39
CA GLY A 269 9.33 -21.79 19.56
C GLY A 269 10.12 -21.76 20.87
N ARG A 270 11.48 -21.79 20.82
CA ARG A 270 12.32 -21.72 22.04
C ARG A 270 12.54 -20.26 22.42
N GLU A 271 12.34 -19.95 23.69
CA GLU A 271 12.62 -18.59 24.21
C GLU A 271 14.09 -18.21 24.01
N VAL A 272 14.34 -17.03 23.43
CA VAL A 272 15.68 -16.49 23.16
C VAL A 272 15.95 -15.19 23.89
N ALA A 273 14.92 -14.39 24.21
CA ALA A 273 15.04 -13.15 24.98
C ALA A 273 13.69 -12.74 25.57
N ASP A 274 13.71 -11.76 26.49
CA ASP A 274 12.53 -11.02 26.91
C ASP A 274 12.27 -9.86 25.94
N VAL A 275 11.00 -9.54 25.67
CA VAL A 275 10.63 -8.34 24.93
C VAL A 275 10.74 -7.12 25.85
N LYS A 276 11.42 -6.08 25.39
CA LYS A 276 11.71 -4.87 26.15
C LYS A 276 11.49 -3.60 25.31
N ALA A 277 11.39 -2.46 25.98
CA ALA A 277 11.33 -1.16 25.33
C ALA A 277 12.53 -0.89 24.40
N ASP A 278 13.72 -1.39 24.77
CA ASP A 278 14.94 -1.26 23.96
C ASP A 278 14.89 -2.00 22.63
N ASP A 279 14.02 -3.01 22.47
CA ASP A 279 13.81 -3.72 21.20
C ASP A 279 13.13 -2.83 20.16
N PHE A 280 12.29 -1.90 20.57
CA PHE A 280 11.71 -0.88 19.68
C PHE A 280 12.73 0.18 19.29
N VAL A 281 13.64 0.54 20.20
CA VAL A 281 14.77 1.43 19.90
C VAL A 281 15.71 0.77 18.90
N ALA A 282 16.03 -0.51 19.12
CA ALA A 282 16.87 -1.31 18.23
C ALA A 282 16.22 -1.47 16.84
N GLY A 283 14.91 -1.74 16.79
CA GLY A 283 14.17 -1.86 15.54
C GLY A 283 14.19 -0.56 14.73
N MET A 284 13.92 0.57 15.38
CA MET A 284 13.93 1.87 14.73
C MET A 284 15.31 2.25 14.21
N GLN A 285 16.38 2.00 15.00
CA GLN A 285 17.74 2.23 14.54
C GLN A 285 18.10 1.34 13.35
N HIS A 286 17.80 0.06 13.43
CA HIS A 286 18.08 -0.89 12.35
C HIS A 286 17.33 -0.51 11.06
N MET A 287 16.06 -0.14 11.15
CA MET A 287 15.29 0.34 10.00
C MET A 287 15.97 1.53 9.30
N MET A 288 16.48 2.50 10.07
CA MET A 288 17.20 3.65 9.52
C MET A 288 18.58 3.28 8.97
N ASP A 289 19.29 2.33 9.61
CA ASP A 289 20.62 1.86 9.17
C ASP A 289 20.56 1.06 7.85
N THR A 290 19.48 0.28 7.65
CA THR A 290 19.33 -0.59 6.48
C THR A 290 18.94 0.15 5.21
N MET A 291 18.29 1.30 5.32
CA MET A 291 17.79 2.06 4.17
C MET A 291 16.91 1.21 3.24
N GLY A 292 15.95 0.48 3.84
CA GLY A 292 15.06 -0.47 3.16
C GLY A 292 13.97 0.17 2.28
N GLY A 293 13.84 1.51 2.31
CA GLY A 293 12.96 2.28 1.43
C GLY A 293 11.67 2.78 2.10
N LEU A 294 11.50 2.59 3.41
CA LEU A 294 10.35 3.09 4.19
C LEU A 294 10.72 4.19 5.21
N GLU A 295 11.95 4.71 5.17
CA GLU A 295 12.48 5.72 6.09
C GLU A 295 11.65 7.01 6.05
N TYR A 296 11.07 7.34 4.90
CA TYR A 296 10.23 8.52 4.71
C TYR A 296 9.02 8.57 5.68
N LEU A 297 8.59 7.42 6.23
CA LEU A 297 7.49 7.37 7.20
C LEU A 297 7.86 8.02 8.54
N VAL A 298 9.15 8.09 8.86
CA VAL A 298 9.64 8.65 10.12
C VAL A 298 10.37 9.99 9.95
N GLU A 299 10.82 10.29 8.71
CA GLU A 299 11.44 11.59 8.38
C GLU A 299 10.48 12.77 8.61
N GLY A 300 10.93 13.76 9.37
CA GLY A 300 10.12 14.91 9.73
C GLY A 300 8.98 14.61 10.72
N VAL A 301 8.84 13.37 11.17
CA VAL A 301 7.88 12.94 12.21
C VAL A 301 8.60 12.74 13.54
N ILE A 302 9.64 11.91 13.58
CA ILE A 302 10.42 11.65 14.78
C ILE A 302 11.60 12.64 14.84
N VAL A 303 11.82 13.26 15.99
CA VAL A 303 12.93 14.20 16.20
C VAL A 303 14.25 13.57 15.76
N ASN A 304 15.02 14.32 14.97
CA ASN A 304 16.33 13.96 14.44
C ASN A 304 16.37 12.68 13.56
N ALA A 305 15.23 12.12 13.17
CA ALA A 305 15.21 10.99 12.24
C ALA A 305 15.80 11.35 10.87
N SER A 306 15.38 12.49 10.31
CA SER A 306 15.92 12.98 9.03
C SER A 306 17.41 13.28 9.08
N GLU A 307 17.90 13.82 10.20
CA GLU A 307 19.30 14.14 10.43
C GLU A 307 20.16 12.88 10.56
N TYR A 308 19.64 11.83 11.22
CA TYR A 308 20.32 10.53 11.34
C TYR A 308 20.37 9.82 9.98
N ILE A 309 19.25 9.69 9.29
CA ILE A 309 19.15 9.09 7.94
C ILE A 309 20.04 9.85 6.95
N GLY A 310 20.10 11.19 7.05
CA GLY A 310 20.95 12.03 6.21
C GLY A 310 22.44 11.99 6.55
N GLY A 311 22.81 11.39 7.68
CA GLY A 311 24.19 11.34 8.19
C GLY A 311 24.69 12.65 8.78
N ASP A 312 23.80 13.59 9.09
CA ASP A 312 24.14 14.86 9.77
C ASP A 312 24.44 14.60 11.27
N ILE A 313 23.83 13.58 11.87
CA ILE A 313 24.13 13.03 13.19
C ILE A 313 24.42 11.53 13.07
N THR A 314 25.29 10.99 13.93
CA THR A 314 25.68 9.58 13.97
C THR A 314 25.37 8.91 15.32
N ASP A 315 25.10 9.70 16.36
CA ASP A 315 24.68 9.16 17.66
C ASP A 315 23.16 8.96 17.68
N PHE A 316 22.69 7.72 17.57
CA PHE A 316 21.28 7.38 17.60
C PHE A 316 20.57 7.81 18.91
N ALA A 317 21.31 8.02 19.99
CA ALA A 317 20.73 8.52 21.23
C ALA A 317 20.13 9.94 21.12
N GLU A 318 20.46 10.66 20.04
CA GLU A 318 19.89 11.97 19.73
C GLU A 318 18.54 11.88 18.97
N VAL A 319 18.19 10.68 18.45
CA VAL A 319 16.91 10.43 17.78
C VAL A 319 15.77 10.33 18.81
N GLY A 320 14.61 10.83 18.47
CA GLY A 320 13.43 10.91 19.33
C GLY A 320 12.76 9.56 19.65
N VAL A 321 13.53 8.48 19.82
CA VAL A 321 13.02 7.20 20.33
C VAL A 321 13.94 6.70 21.45
N LYS A 322 13.34 6.31 22.61
CA LYS A 322 14.13 6.02 23.80
C LYS A 322 13.46 5.02 24.73
N ALA A 323 14.22 4.03 25.18
CA ALA A 323 13.85 3.21 26.31
C ALA A 323 14.19 3.97 27.63
N VAL A 324 13.15 4.40 28.34
CA VAL A 324 13.31 5.09 29.64
C VAL A 324 13.69 4.09 30.73
N ASP A 325 13.11 2.91 30.67
CA ASP A 325 13.43 1.71 31.45
C ASP A 325 13.07 0.46 30.61
N ASP A 326 13.26 -0.75 31.14
CA ASP A 326 13.02 -2.00 30.41
C ASP A 326 11.60 -2.10 29.81
N TYR A 327 10.60 -1.39 30.35
CA TYR A 327 9.19 -1.50 29.96
C TYR A 327 8.52 -0.14 29.71
N THR A 328 9.31 0.91 29.54
CA THR A 328 8.81 2.26 29.21
C THR A 328 9.53 2.76 27.98
N LEU A 329 8.78 2.92 26.89
CA LEU A 329 9.25 3.46 25.61
C LEU A 329 8.70 4.88 25.42
N GLU A 330 9.54 5.78 24.95
CA GLU A 330 9.19 7.17 24.65
C GLU A 330 9.52 7.49 23.19
N TYR A 331 8.54 8.08 22.47
CA TYR A 331 8.75 8.73 21.20
C TYR A 331 8.60 10.24 21.36
N THR A 332 9.54 11.00 20.80
CA THR A 332 9.48 12.47 20.71
C THR A 332 9.32 12.86 19.25
N LEU A 333 8.23 13.55 18.95
CA LEU A 333 7.87 13.96 17.60
C LEU A 333 8.35 15.40 17.32
N CYS A 334 8.61 15.71 16.05
CA CYS A 334 9.02 17.03 15.60
C CYS A 334 7.96 18.11 15.87
N GLN A 335 6.67 17.70 15.90
CA GLN A 335 5.53 18.55 16.18
C GLN A 335 4.35 17.70 16.67
N ASP A 336 3.28 18.32 17.11
CA ASP A 336 2.02 17.62 17.38
C ASP A 336 1.55 16.90 16.10
N THR A 337 1.47 15.56 16.19
CA THR A 337 1.11 14.68 15.08
C THR A 337 -0.08 13.82 15.49
N PRO A 338 -1.32 14.34 15.40
CA PRO A 338 -2.51 13.66 15.91
C PRO A 338 -2.77 12.28 15.31
N TYR A 339 -2.20 11.98 14.13
CA TYR A 339 -2.32 10.70 13.45
C TYR A 339 -1.17 9.72 13.79
N PHE A 340 -0.24 10.08 14.69
CA PHE A 340 0.92 9.22 15.01
C PHE A 340 0.52 7.81 15.41
N MET A 341 -0.54 7.66 16.22
CA MET A 341 -1.02 6.35 16.63
C MET A 341 -1.43 5.45 15.45
N THR A 342 -1.94 6.02 14.36
CA THR A 342 -2.31 5.25 13.18
C THR A 342 -1.09 4.74 12.40
N MET A 343 0.06 5.39 12.56
CA MET A 343 1.32 5.00 11.90
C MET A 343 1.91 3.73 12.51
N LEU A 344 1.54 3.40 13.76
CA LEU A 344 2.05 2.21 14.47
C LEU A 344 1.64 0.88 13.80
N GLY A 345 0.66 0.88 12.89
CA GLY A 345 0.30 -0.26 12.05
C GLY A 345 1.29 -0.55 10.91
N TYR A 346 2.33 0.27 10.72
CA TYR A 346 3.37 0.02 9.71
C TYR A 346 4.56 -0.74 10.30
N GLY A 347 5.13 -1.66 9.49
CA GLY A 347 6.26 -2.49 9.89
C GLY A 347 7.52 -1.73 10.34
N VAL A 348 7.69 -0.48 9.94
CA VAL A 348 8.82 0.37 10.38
C VAL A 348 8.83 0.64 11.89
N PHE A 349 7.69 0.46 12.57
CA PHE A 349 7.56 0.56 14.03
C PHE A 349 7.66 -0.80 14.74
N ALA A 350 7.96 -1.88 13.99
CA ALA A 350 8.12 -3.21 14.58
C ALA A 350 9.32 -3.25 15.54
N PRO A 351 9.22 -3.98 16.67
CA PRO A 351 10.37 -4.23 17.51
C PRO A 351 11.32 -5.25 16.86
N MET A 352 12.58 -5.22 17.26
CA MET A 352 13.59 -6.22 16.91
C MET A 352 14.39 -6.59 18.17
N SER A 353 14.47 -7.87 18.48
CA SER A 353 15.28 -8.31 19.63
C SER A 353 16.75 -7.92 19.44
N ARG A 354 17.22 -6.92 20.21
CA ARG A 354 18.61 -6.45 20.14
C ARG A 354 19.61 -7.58 20.40
N ASP A 355 19.33 -8.41 21.41
CA ASP A 355 20.22 -9.52 21.79
C ASP A 355 20.30 -10.57 20.66
N TYR A 356 19.16 -10.94 20.09
CA TYR A 356 19.12 -11.90 19.00
C TYR A 356 19.78 -11.35 17.73
N TYR A 357 19.46 -10.13 17.33
CA TYR A 357 20.07 -9.43 16.20
C TYR A 357 21.59 -9.40 16.31
N THR A 358 22.13 -9.01 17.47
CA THR A 358 23.57 -8.99 17.71
C THR A 358 24.17 -10.40 17.65
N SER A 359 23.45 -11.42 18.12
CA SER A 359 23.90 -12.82 18.04
C SER A 359 23.98 -13.34 16.61
N GLN A 360 23.21 -12.76 15.69
CA GLN A 360 23.23 -13.03 14.25
C GLN A 360 24.25 -12.17 13.49
N GLY A 361 25.19 -11.53 14.19
CA GLY A 361 26.24 -10.70 13.61
C GLY A 361 25.80 -9.26 13.28
N GLY A 362 24.60 -8.88 13.70
CA GLY A 362 24.08 -7.53 13.49
C GLY A 362 24.87 -6.46 14.24
N LYS A 363 25.00 -5.30 13.63
CA LYS A 363 25.67 -4.10 14.12
C LYS A 363 24.77 -2.89 13.81
N PHE A 364 25.05 -1.76 14.47
CA PHE A 364 24.29 -0.53 14.33
C PHE A 364 25.18 0.63 13.88
N GLY A 365 24.56 1.63 13.23
CA GLY A 365 25.21 2.86 12.78
C GLY A 365 26.36 2.59 11.84
N ASP A 366 27.49 3.28 12.02
CA ASP A 366 28.68 3.17 11.15
C ASP A 366 29.29 1.74 11.10
N GLU A 367 28.95 0.85 12.05
CA GLU A 367 29.41 -0.54 12.06
C GLU A 367 28.46 -1.49 11.29
N PHE A 368 27.27 -1.02 10.84
CA PHE A 368 26.33 -1.85 10.10
C PHE A 368 26.89 -2.22 8.73
N ASP A 369 26.90 -3.53 8.45
CA ASP A 369 27.32 -4.08 7.15
C ASP A 369 26.55 -5.38 6.88
N SER A 370 25.48 -5.28 6.09
CA SER A 370 24.67 -6.45 5.68
C SER A 370 25.41 -7.41 4.74
N SER A 371 26.54 -6.99 4.15
CA SER A 371 27.38 -7.81 3.29
C SER A 371 28.44 -8.61 4.04
N ALA A 372 28.65 -8.33 5.34
CA ALA A 372 29.60 -9.05 6.17
C ALA A 372 29.26 -10.55 6.25
N GLU A 373 30.27 -11.41 6.15
CA GLU A 373 30.07 -12.86 6.25
C GLU A 373 29.44 -13.30 7.59
N SER A 374 29.68 -12.54 8.66
CA SER A 374 29.08 -12.78 9.98
C SER A 374 27.63 -12.34 10.12
N TYR A 375 27.12 -11.52 9.19
CA TYR A 375 25.74 -11.03 9.23
C TYR A 375 24.79 -12.08 8.63
N THR A 376 23.94 -12.65 9.48
CA THR A 376 22.97 -13.68 9.08
C THR A 376 21.52 -13.29 9.33
N TYR A 377 21.26 -12.18 10.04
CA TYR A 377 19.91 -11.73 10.36
C TYR A 377 19.10 -11.48 9.07
N GLY A 378 17.84 -11.94 9.05
CA GLY A 378 16.93 -11.73 7.92
C GLY A 378 17.25 -12.51 6.64
N LYS A 379 18.25 -13.43 6.65
CA LYS A 379 18.57 -14.26 5.46
C LYS A 379 17.69 -15.49 5.31
N GLY A 380 16.93 -15.82 6.34
CA GLY A 380 16.01 -16.95 6.37
C GLY A 380 15.13 -16.91 7.62
N PRO A 381 14.05 -17.70 7.66
CA PRO A 381 13.15 -17.72 8.81
C PRO A 381 13.80 -18.26 10.09
N ASP A 382 14.93 -18.94 9.99
CA ASP A 382 15.72 -19.45 11.13
C ASP A 382 16.73 -18.41 11.67
N SER A 383 16.80 -17.25 11.04
CA SER A 383 17.73 -16.16 11.42
C SER A 383 17.01 -14.89 11.91
N ILE A 384 15.71 -14.96 12.16
CA ILE A 384 14.91 -13.92 12.83
C ILE A 384 14.35 -14.44 14.16
N ALA A 385 13.94 -13.54 15.04
CA ALA A 385 13.20 -13.86 16.25
C ALA A 385 11.73 -13.45 16.10
N TYR A 386 10.84 -14.11 16.82
CA TYR A 386 9.40 -14.01 16.71
C TYR A 386 8.78 -13.53 18.02
N CYS A 387 7.90 -12.54 17.99
CA CYS A 387 7.06 -12.13 19.11
C CYS A 387 5.59 -12.01 18.76
N GLY A 388 5.25 -12.23 17.47
CA GLY A 388 3.89 -12.18 16.96
C GLY A 388 3.14 -13.50 17.09
N PRO A 389 1.93 -13.58 16.48
CA PRO A 389 1.01 -14.71 16.63
C PRO A 389 1.52 -16.02 16.03
N PHE A 390 2.45 -15.98 15.06
CA PHE A 390 2.95 -17.17 14.37
C PHE A 390 4.48 -17.25 14.36
N VAL A 391 4.95 -18.49 14.24
CA VAL A 391 6.35 -18.85 13.99
C VAL A 391 6.41 -19.58 12.64
N ILE A 392 7.37 -19.22 11.77
CA ILE A 392 7.62 -19.92 10.52
C ILE A 392 8.40 -21.20 10.82
N THR A 393 7.73 -22.34 10.72
CA THR A 393 8.29 -23.66 11.04
C THR A 393 8.90 -24.35 9.83
N ASN A 394 8.48 -23.98 8.62
CA ASN A 394 9.05 -24.50 7.38
C ASN A 394 8.97 -23.49 6.26
N PHE A 395 10.05 -23.41 5.48
CA PHE A 395 10.11 -22.69 4.21
C PHE A 395 10.74 -23.59 3.14
N THR A 396 10.06 -23.70 2.02
CA THR A 396 10.57 -24.35 0.81
C THR A 396 10.32 -23.44 -0.38
N SER A 397 11.39 -22.91 -0.97
CA SER A 397 11.36 -21.95 -2.07
C SER A 397 10.44 -22.41 -3.20
N ASN A 398 9.61 -21.48 -3.72
CA ASN A 398 8.60 -21.72 -4.75
C ASN A 398 7.70 -22.94 -4.46
N ASN A 399 7.39 -23.17 -3.20
CA ASN A 399 6.53 -24.29 -2.78
C ASN A 399 5.66 -23.95 -1.59
N THR A 400 6.24 -23.72 -0.39
CA THR A 400 5.44 -23.62 0.84
C THR A 400 6.12 -22.77 1.89
N ILE A 401 5.35 -21.90 2.56
CA ILE A 401 5.70 -21.29 3.84
C ILE A 401 4.67 -21.80 4.86
N ALA A 402 5.12 -22.56 5.85
CA ALA A 402 4.26 -23.08 6.91
C ALA A 402 4.54 -22.39 8.22
N MET A 403 3.48 -21.97 8.90
CA MET A 403 3.52 -21.29 10.19
C MET A 403 2.64 -22.02 11.21
N GLU A 404 3.09 -22.02 12.46
CA GLU A 404 2.32 -22.51 13.59
C GLU A 404 2.10 -21.38 14.61
N SER A 405 1.00 -21.45 15.34
CA SER A 405 0.68 -20.49 16.39
C SER A 405 1.81 -20.45 17.42
N ASN A 406 2.28 -19.25 17.74
CA ASN A 406 3.30 -19.03 18.77
C ASN A 406 2.70 -19.17 20.16
N ALA A 407 3.07 -20.21 20.89
CA ALA A 407 2.58 -20.45 22.24
C ALA A 407 3.04 -19.40 23.28
N SER A 408 4.08 -18.62 22.95
CA SER A 408 4.59 -17.52 23.77
C SER A 408 4.02 -16.15 23.38
N TYR A 409 3.12 -16.11 22.40
CA TYR A 409 2.43 -14.90 22.02
C TYR A 409 1.52 -14.41 23.15
N TRP A 410 1.48 -13.10 23.40
CA TRP A 410 0.76 -12.53 24.53
C TRP A 410 -0.76 -12.82 24.51
N ASN A 411 -1.33 -12.99 23.33
CA ASN A 411 -2.75 -13.26 23.09
C ASN A 411 -3.01 -14.64 22.45
N ALA A 412 -2.14 -15.62 22.71
CA ALA A 412 -2.20 -16.95 22.06
C ALA A 412 -3.51 -17.71 22.28
N ASP A 413 -4.21 -17.46 23.40
CA ASP A 413 -5.46 -18.12 23.74
C ASP A 413 -6.62 -17.65 22.84
N ASP A 414 -6.59 -16.41 22.34
CA ASP A 414 -7.62 -15.82 21.48
C ASP A 414 -7.39 -16.05 19.97
N ASN A 415 -6.22 -16.62 19.57
CA ASN A 415 -5.95 -16.94 18.17
C ASN A 415 -6.93 -17.97 17.64
N ASN A 416 -7.74 -17.60 16.65
CA ASN A 416 -8.64 -18.52 15.95
C ASN A 416 -7.89 -19.50 15.02
N ILE A 417 -6.74 -19.07 14.47
CA ILE A 417 -5.90 -19.86 13.55
C ILE A 417 -4.70 -20.43 14.30
N LYS A 418 -4.54 -21.76 14.23
CA LYS A 418 -3.40 -22.49 14.83
C LYS A 418 -2.32 -22.84 13.81
N THR A 419 -2.70 -23.02 12.55
CA THR A 419 -1.75 -23.24 11.44
C THR A 419 -2.10 -22.37 10.25
N LEU A 420 -1.09 -21.72 9.68
CA LEU A 420 -1.21 -20.89 8.49
C LEU A 420 -0.24 -21.43 7.43
N THR A 421 -0.74 -21.70 6.23
CA THR A 421 0.08 -22.22 5.14
C THR A 421 -0.08 -21.36 3.90
N TYR A 422 1.01 -20.83 3.42
CA TYR A 422 1.11 -20.21 2.11
C TYR A 422 1.58 -21.25 1.11
N LEU A 423 0.82 -21.44 0.03
CA LEU A 423 1.10 -22.39 -1.04
C LEU A 423 1.50 -21.62 -2.31
N TYR A 424 2.62 -21.98 -2.89
CA TYR A 424 3.11 -21.31 -4.09
C TYR A 424 2.24 -21.59 -5.31
N THR A 425 2.02 -20.54 -6.10
CA THR A 425 1.42 -20.66 -7.43
C THR A 425 2.14 -19.72 -8.41
N ASP A 426 2.53 -20.24 -9.55
CA ASP A 426 3.12 -19.46 -10.65
C ASP A 426 2.06 -18.91 -11.61
N GLY A 427 0.77 -19.17 -11.34
CA GLY A 427 -0.34 -18.73 -12.19
C GLY A 427 -0.46 -19.45 -13.54
N SER A 428 0.42 -20.40 -13.86
CA SER A 428 0.47 -21.09 -15.16
C SER A 428 -0.79 -21.91 -15.47
N ASP A 429 -1.48 -22.41 -14.44
CA ASP A 429 -2.79 -23.05 -14.57
C ASP A 429 -3.89 -22.12 -14.03
N PRO A 430 -4.62 -21.41 -14.90
CA PRO A 430 -5.63 -20.44 -14.48
C PRO A 430 -6.83 -21.10 -13.75
N LEU A 431 -7.05 -22.41 -13.88
CA LEU A 431 -8.15 -23.13 -13.25
C LEU A 431 -7.78 -23.80 -11.93
N LYS A 432 -6.50 -24.02 -11.67
CA LYS A 432 -6.01 -24.66 -10.46
C LYS A 432 -6.57 -24.03 -9.16
N PRO A 433 -6.62 -22.69 -8.99
CA PRO A 433 -7.19 -22.11 -7.79
C PRO A 433 -8.66 -22.46 -7.55
N TYR A 434 -9.45 -22.60 -8.61
CA TYR A 434 -10.84 -23.04 -8.49
C TYR A 434 -10.94 -24.49 -8.00
N ASP A 435 -10.17 -25.40 -8.60
CA ASP A 435 -10.19 -26.82 -8.22
C ASP A 435 -9.60 -27.01 -6.81
N ASP A 436 -8.55 -26.29 -6.44
CA ASP A 436 -7.94 -26.34 -5.10
C ASP A 436 -8.88 -25.78 -4.02
N PHE A 437 -9.65 -24.75 -4.32
CA PHE A 437 -10.64 -24.21 -3.39
C PHE A 437 -11.73 -25.23 -3.07
N PHE A 438 -12.36 -25.85 -4.08
CA PHE A 438 -13.37 -26.87 -3.88
C PHE A 438 -12.78 -28.19 -3.39
N GLY A 439 -11.50 -28.45 -3.69
CA GLY A 439 -10.73 -29.58 -3.17
C GLY A 439 -10.28 -29.44 -1.71
N GLY A 440 -10.45 -28.28 -1.10
CA GLY A 440 -10.05 -28.03 0.29
C GLY A 440 -8.55 -27.75 0.46
N VAL A 441 -7.83 -27.42 -0.61
CA VAL A 441 -6.41 -27.11 -0.59
C VAL A 441 -6.19 -25.66 -0.14
N VAL A 442 -7.02 -24.72 -0.64
CA VAL A 442 -7.00 -23.30 -0.25
C VAL A 442 -8.37 -22.84 0.25
N ASP A 443 -8.40 -21.76 1.00
CA ASP A 443 -9.61 -21.28 1.67
C ASP A 443 -10.20 -20.01 1.05
N THR A 444 -9.46 -19.37 0.15
CA THR A 444 -9.92 -18.20 -0.60
C THR A 444 -9.47 -18.29 -2.04
N GLN A 445 -10.24 -17.71 -2.95
CA GLN A 445 -9.81 -17.51 -4.33
C GLN A 445 -10.45 -16.27 -4.95
N GLY A 446 -9.65 -15.49 -5.67
CA GLY A 446 -10.14 -14.52 -6.65
C GLY A 446 -10.55 -15.25 -7.94
N MET A 447 -11.55 -14.71 -8.64
CA MET A 447 -12.07 -15.32 -9.84
C MET A 447 -11.75 -14.52 -11.08
N THR A 448 -10.93 -15.08 -11.97
CA THR A 448 -10.73 -14.56 -13.33
C THR A 448 -11.95 -14.85 -14.20
N VAL A 449 -11.99 -14.30 -15.40
CA VAL A 449 -13.06 -14.53 -16.38
C VAL A 449 -13.24 -16.04 -16.65
N GLU A 450 -12.15 -16.80 -16.77
CA GLU A 450 -12.15 -18.24 -17.00
C GLU A 450 -12.75 -19.00 -15.81
N ARG A 451 -12.38 -18.62 -14.57
CA ARG A 451 -12.91 -19.24 -13.34
C ARG A 451 -14.39 -18.95 -13.16
N VAL A 452 -14.85 -17.73 -13.53
CA VAL A 452 -16.29 -17.41 -13.56
C VAL A 452 -17.03 -18.29 -14.56
N ALA A 453 -16.47 -18.52 -15.76
CA ALA A 453 -17.08 -19.41 -16.75
C ALA A 453 -17.21 -20.85 -16.25
N ILE A 454 -16.16 -21.39 -15.64
CA ILE A 454 -16.18 -22.74 -15.02
C ILE A 454 -17.18 -22.81 -13.86
N ALA A 455 -17.26 -21.80 -13.02
CA ALA A 455 -18.22 -21.76 -11.91
C ALA A 455 -19.67 -21.77 -12.42
N LYS A 456 -19.96 -21.04 -13.50
CA LYS A 456 -21.27 -21.04 -14.17
C LYS A 456 -21.57 -22.43 -14.77
N GLU A 457 -20.61 -23.06 -15.44
CA GLU A 457 -20.75 -24.42 -15.98
C GLU A 457 -21.02 -25.48 -14.89
N LYS A 458 -20.27 -25.39 -13.78
CA LYS A 458 -20.41 -26.33 -12.65
C LYS A 458 -21.59 -25.98 -11.72
N GLY A 459 -22.28 -24.84 -11.94
CA GLY A 459 -23.45 -24.43 -11.15
C GLY A 459 -23.12 -23.89 -9.75
N THR A 460 -21.87 -23.51 -9.50
CA THR A 460 -21.40 -22.97 -8.20
C THR A 460 -21.39 -21.44 -8.15
N TYR A 461 -21.51 -20.79 -9.31
CA TYR A 461 -21.42 -19.34 -9.41
C TYR A 461 -22.53 -18.63 -8.60
N GLU A 462 -23.79 -18.99 -8.84
CA GLU A 462 -24.93 -18.31 -8.18
C GLU A 462 -24.97 -18.55 -6.67
N GLU A 463 -24.38 -19.63 -6.18
CA GLU A 463 -24.41 -19.98 -4.76
C GLU A 463 -23.25 -19.32 -3.98
N TYR A 464 -22.04 -19.21 -4.57
CA TYR A 464 -20.83 -18.89 -3.83
C TYR A 464 -20.09 -17.66 -4.32
N ALA A 465 -20.30 -17.19 -5.57
CA ALA A 465 -19.57 -16.06 -6.09
C ALA A 465 -20.14 -14.74 -5.53
N TYR A 466 -19.30 -13.94 -4.92
CA TYR A 466 -19.62 -12.57 -4.47
C TYR A 466 -18.60 -11.60 -5.05
N VAL A 467 -18.92 -10.31 -5.03
CA VAL A 467 -17.98 -9.25 -5.41
C VAL A 467 -17.21 -8.82 -4.17
N SER A 468 -15.88 -8.90 -4.24
CA SER A 468 -15.00 -8.42 -3.16
C SER A 468 -15.06 -6.90 -3.05
N ASP A 469 -14.70 -6.37 -1.88
CA ASP A 469 -14.49 -4.93 -1.73
C ASP A 469 -13.24 -4.52 -2.47
N THR A 470 -13.14 -3.24 -2.81
CA THR A 470 -11.90 -2.59 -3.22
C THR A 470 -11.15 -2.12 -1.98
N ASP A 471 -9.83 -2.08 -2.05
CA ASP A 471 -8.98 -1.51 -1.01
C ASP A 471 -8.33 -0.19 -1.47
N ALA A 472 -7.38 0.34 -0.70
CA ALA A 472 -6.69 1.59 -1.00
C ALA A 472 -5.51 1.43 -1.96
N THR A 473 -5.19 0.20 -2.41
CA THR A 473 -4.13 -0.04 -3.39
C THR A 473 -4.57 0.47 -4.75
N THR A 474 -3.82 1.41 -5.31
CA THR A 474 -4.11 2.01 -6.62
C THR A 474 -3.07 1.60 -7.64
N TYR A 475 -3.51 0.95 -8.72
CA TYR A 475 -2.68 0.72 -9.89
C TYR A 475 -2.73 1.94 -10.81
N CYS A 476 -1.56 2.36 -11.30
CA CYS A 476 -1.44 3.58 -12.07
C CYS A 476 -0.27 3.57 -13.02
N GLY A 477 -0.33 4.43 -14.03
CA GLY A 477 0.78 4.76 -14.89
C GLY A 477 1.34 6.15 -14.55
N PHE A 478 2.60 6.38 -14.89
CA PHE A 478 3.26 7.67 -14.75
C PHE A 478 3.85 8.10 -16.08
N PHE A 479 3.78 9.40 -16.37
CA PHE A 479 4.48 9.98 -17.51
C PHE A 479 5.89 10.41 -17.07
N ASN A 480 6.92 9.89 -17.74
CA ASN A 480 8.28 10.34 -17.53
C ASN A 480 8.49 11.70 -18.20
N VAL A 481 8.43 12.76 -17.42
CA VAL A 481 8.58 14.15 -17.88
C VAL A 481 10.04 14.62 -17.94
N ASN A 482 10.99 13.84 -17.41
CA ASN A 482 12.42 14.13 -17.45
C ASN A 482 13.23 12.98 -18.05
N ARG A 483 12.79 12.47 -19.19
CA ARG A 483 13.51 11.37 -19.86
C ARG A 483 14.84 11.85 -20.42
N SER A 484 15.93 11.42 -19.79
CA SER A 484 17.30 11.81 -20.16
C SER A 484 17.99 10.82 -21.11
N ALA A 485 17.45 9.59 -21.26
CA ALA A 485 18.02 8.55 -22.09
C ALA A 485 16.94 7.70 -22.76
N PHE A 486 17.29 7.12 -23.91
CA PHE A 486 16.44 6.23 -24.70
C PHE A 486 17.03 4.81 -24.77
N ALA A 487 18.04 4.52 -23.94
CA ALA A 487 18.60 3.20 -23.76
C ALA A 487 17.84 2.44 -22.66
N ASN A 488 17.73 1.13 -22.79
CA ASN A 488 17.31 0.30 -21.68
C ASN A 488 18.53 -0.02 -20.80
N TYR A 489 18.59 0.56 -19.63
CA TYR A 489 19.72 0.35 -18.69
C TYR A 489 19.71 -1.03 -18.04
N ASN A 490 18.56 -1.70 -17.99
CA ASN A 490 18.41 -3.00 -17.35
C ASN A 490 18.78 -4.17 -18.29
N ASP A 491 18.79 -3.93 -19.62
CA ASP A 491 19.18 -4.93 -20.62
C ASP A 491 20.00 -4.31 -21.73
N ALA A 492 21.31 -4.56 -21.71
CA ALA A 492 22.25 -4.07 -22.72
C ALA A 492 22.01 -4.65 -24.14
N ASN A 493 21.20 -5.70 -24.25
CA ASN A 493 20.86 -6.33 -25.54
C ASN A 493 19.64 -5.66 -26.20
N VAL A 494 18.84 -4.90 -25.44
CA VAL A 494 17.75 -4.12 -26.00
C VAL A 494 18.32 -2.85 -26.63
N GLY A 495 18.22 -2.75 -27.94
CA GLY A 495 18.74 -1.62 -28.70
C GLY A 495 18.13 -0.28 -28.27
N VAL A 496 18.92 0.77 -28.39
CA VAL A 496 18.45 2.15 -28.22
C VAL A 496 17.37 2.44 -29.26
N SER A 497 16.29 3.10 -28.85
CA SER A 497 15.28 3.59 -29.80
C SER A 497 15.97 4.52 -30.84
N ALA A 498 15.92 4.13 -32.10
CA ALA A 498 16.52 4.91 -33.19
C ALA A 498 15.64 6.16 -33.45
N LYS A 499 15.88 7.23 -32.68
CA LYS A 499 15.21 8.52 -32.83
C LYS A 499 16.22 9.59 -33.24
N THR A 500 15.77 10.51 -34.07
CA THR A 500 16.55 11.71 -34.37
C THR A 500 16.53 12.67 -33.16
N GLU A 501 17.48 13.59 -33.10
CA GLU A 501 17.49 14.63 -32.06
C GLU A 501 16.19 15.46 -32.07
N ASP A 502 15.64 15.73 -33.26
CA ASP A 502 14.37 16.44 -33.41
C ASP A 502 13.18 15.61 -32.87
N ASP A 503 13.19 14.27 -33.03
CA ASP A 503 12.15 13.41 -32.46
C ASP A 503 12.22 13.37 -30.94
N ILE A 504 13.44 13.37 -30.39
CA ILE A 504 13.68 13.40 -28.95
C ILE A 504 13.18 14.73 -28.36
N ALA A 505 13.54 15.85 -29.00
CA ALA A 505 13.11 17.18 -28.57
C ALA A 505 11.56 17.31 -28.60
N ARG A 506 10.93 16.92 -29.72
CA ARG A 506 9.46 16.96 -29.82
C ARG A 506 8.76 16.09 -28.77
N ALA A 507 9.28 14.89 -28.50
CA ALA A 507 8.71 14.00 -27.51
C ALA A 507 8.89 14.57 -26.08
N GLY A 508 10.05 15.16 -25.77
CA GLY A 508 10.31 15.80 -24.47
C GLY A 508 9.42 17.01 -24.26
N SER A 509 9.33 17.89 -25.25
CA SER A 509 8.44 19.05 -25.22
C SER A 509 6.97 18.67 -25.05
N ALA A 510 6.48 17.66 -25.79
CA ALA A 510 5.13 17.14 -25.65
C ALA A 510 4.87 16.58 -24.23
N MET A 511 5.84 15.84 -23.66
CA MET A 511 5.70 15.30 -22.30
C MET A 511 5.69 16.37 -21.21
N LEU A 512 6.30 17.54 -21.43
CA LEU A 512 6.23 18.67 -20.50
C LEU A 512 4.89 19.42 -20.59
N ASN A 513 4.14 19.27 -21.71
CA ASN A 513 2.85 19.91 -21.87
C ASN A 513 1.76 19.17 -21.08
N GLN A 514 1.19 19.84 -20.08
CA GLN A 514 0.12 19.31 -19.23
C GLN A 514 -1.11 18.85 -20.04
N HIS A 515 -1.57 19.65 -20.99
CA HIS A 515 -2.74 19.30 -21.81
C HIS A 515 -2.50 18.06 -22.67
N PHE A 516 -1.27 17.89 -23.17
CA PHE A 516 -0.89 16.68 -23.91
C PHE A 516 -0.96 15.43 -23.01
N ARG A 517 -0.42 15.49 -21.79
CA ARG A 517 -0.48 14.38 -20.84
C ARG A 517 -1.91 14.03 -20.44
N LEU A 518 -2.74 15.04 -20.10
CA LEU A 518 -4.15 14.85 -19.77
C LEU A 518 -4.94 14.26 -20.96
N ALA A 519 -4.75 14.78 -22.18
CA ALA A 519 -5.39 14.25 -23.37
C ALA A 519 -4.99 12.78 -23.62
N LEU A 520 -3.70 12.45 -23.43
CA LEU A 520 -3.21 11.07 -23.58
C LEU A 520 -3.85 10.14 -22.53
N ALA A 521 -3.90 10.57 -21.26
CA ALA A 521 -4.55 9.83 -20.18
C ALA A 521 -6.04 9.56 -20.48
N MET A 522 -6.76 10.59 -20.98
CA MET A 522 -8.19 10.49 -21.31
C MET A 522 -8.47 9.68 -22.59
N SER A 523 -7.46 9.40 -23.41
CA SER A 523 -7.61 8.61 -24.64
C SER A 523 -7.68 7.10 -24.41
N ILE A 524 -7.37 6.63 -23.20
CA ILE A 524 -7.31 5.21 -22.86
C ILE A 524 -8.68 4.72 -22.38
N ASP A 525 -9.26 3.73 -23.06
CA ASP A 525 -10.46 3.02 -22.60
C ASP A 525 -10.09 2.03 -21.48
N ARG A 526 -10.06 2.57 -20.25
CA ARG A 526 -9.71 1.79 -19.06
C ARG A 526 -10.75 0.73 -18.72
N GLY A 527 -12.02 0.96 -19.05
CA GLY A 527 -13.07 -0.04 -18.85
C GLY A 527 -12.83 -1.29 -19.69
N THR A 528 -12.57 -1.13 -21.00
CA THR A 528 -12.21 -2.27 -21.87
C THR A 528 -10.92 -2.95 -21.42
N TYR A 529 -9.92 -2.19 -20.94
CA TYR A 529 -8.71 -2.76 -20.39
C TYR A 529 -9.01 -3.61 -19.13
N ASN A 530 -9.76 -3.07 -18.18
CA ASN A 530 -10.12 -3.78 -16.94
C ASN A 530 -11.01 -5.01 -17.17
N ALA A 531 -11.88 -4.96 -18.20
CA ALA A 531 -12.74 -6.09 -18.56
C ALA A 531 -11.97 -7.39 -18.85
N GLN A 532 -10.73 -7.28 -19.30
CA GLN A 532 -9.87 -8.46 -19.56
C GLN A 532 -9.57 -9.26 -18.28
N SER A 533 -9.50 -8.57 -17.14
CA SER A 533 -9.21 -9.20 -15.85
C SER A 533 -10.48 -9.55 -15.07
N VAL A 534 -11.47 -8.64 -15.03
CA VAL A 534 -12.65 -8.77 -14.16
C VAL A 534 -13.93 -9.14 -14.89
N GLY A 535 -13.93 -9.12 -16.23
CA GLY A 535 -15.10 -9.35 -17.08
C GLY A 535 -15.92 -8.09 -17.36
N GLU A 536 -16.78 -8.16 -18.39
CA GLU A 536 -17.62 -7.05 -18.83
C GLU A 536 -18.57 -6.56 -17.73
N ASP A 537 -19.07 -7.46 -16.88
CA ASP A 537 -20.04 -7.16 -15.83
C ASP A 537 -19.47 -6.23 -14.75
N LEU A 538 -18.16 -6.33 -14.48
CA LEU A 538 -17.47 -5.60 -13.42
C LEU A 538 -16.43 -4.60 -13.92
N LYS A 539 -16.38 -4.32 -15.22
CA LYS A 539 -15.32 -3.53 -15.85
C LYS A 539 -15.12 -2.12 -15.28
N TYR A 540 -16.14 -1.56 -14.64
CA TYR A 540 -16.07 -0.25 -13.99
C TYR A 540 -15.91 -0.33 -12.47
N ASN A 541 -16.04 -1.51 -11.89
CA ASN A 541 -16.21 -1.66 -10.43
C ASN A 541 -14.96 -1.27 -9.63
N SER A 542 -13.77 -1.49 -10.18
CA SER A 542 -12.49 -1.14 -9.56
C SER A 542 -11.78 0.05 -10.20
N LEU A 543 -12.38 0.72 -11.19
CA LEU A 543 -11.77 1.91 -11.81
C LEU A 543 -11.71 3.07 -10.82
N VAL A 544 -10.59 3.77 -10.82
CA VAL A 544 -10.36 4.97 -9.99
C VAL A 544 -9.84 6.12 -10.84
N ASN A 545 -10.18 7.34 -10.45
CA ASN A 545 -9.71 8.58 -11.09
C ASN A 545 -8.77 9.39 -10.17
N SER A 546 -8.50 8.88 -8.98
CA SER A 546 -7.59 9.49 -8.00
C SER A 546 -6.61 8.44 -7.49
N TYR A 547 -5.57 8.87 -6.82
CA TYR A 547 -4.65 7.99 -6.11
C TYR A 547 -5.32 7.48 -4.82
N THR A 548 -5.83 8.42 -4.01
CA THR A 548 -6.58 8.11 -2.78
C THR A 548 -8.06 7.95 -3.12
N PRO A 549 -8.72 6.85 -2.75
CA PRO A 549 -10.16 6.71 -2.91
C PRO A 549 -10.93 7.85 -2.26
N GLY A 550 -11.94 8.38 -2.93
CA GLY A 550 -12.68 9.56 -2.45
C GLY A 550 -13.40 9.37 -1.11
N ASN A 551 -13.68 8.11 -0.73
CA ASN A 551 -14.28 7.72 0.55
C ASN A 551 -13.25 7.23 1.57
N PHE A 552 -11.96 7.38 1.30
CA PHE A 552 -10.88 6.90 2.18
C PHE A 552 -10.93 7.54 3.57
N GLN A 553 -11.22 8.87 3.61
CA GLN A 553 -11.33 9.62 4.85
C GLN A 553 -12.52 10.59 4.81
N PHE A 554 -13.03 10.90 6.00
CA PHE A 554 -14.08 11.87 6.23
C PHE A 554 -13.63 12.85 7.31
N LEU A 555 -13.99 14.12 7.15
CA LEU A 555 -13.71 15.12 8.16
C LEU A 555 -14.47 14.77 9.46
N THR A 556 -13.80 14.87 10.61
CA THR A 556 -14.38 14.64 11.93
C THR A 556 -14.90 15.93 12.57
N GLU A 557 -14.46 17.09 12.06
CA GLU A 557 -14.88 18.42 12.49
C GLU A 557 -14.98 19.38 11.31
N GLU A 558 -15.62 20.54 11.52
CA GLU A 558 -15.75 21.59 10.51
C GLU A 558 -14.38 22.25 10.26
N VAL A 559 -14.01 22.41 8.98
CA VAL A 559 -12.78 23.11 8.57
C VAL A 559 -13.06 24.12 7.48
N THR A 560 -12.23 25.18 7.43
CA THR A 560 -12.24 26.16 6.34
C THR A 560 -10.86 26.17 5.68
N VAL A 561 -10.83 25.90 4.37
CA VAL A 561 -9.62 25.88 3.55
C VAL A 561 -9.84 26.70 2.27
N ALA A 562 -8.75 27.17 1.66
CA ALA A 562 -8.81 27.93 0.43
C ALA A 562 -8.90 27.01 -0.80
N ILE A 563 -9.97 27.08 -1.56
CA ILE A 563 -10.13 26.45 -2.86
C ILE A 563 -9.83 27.50 -3.92
N ASN A 564 -8.74 27.34 -4.65
CA ASN A 564 -8.26 28.32 -5.63
C ASN A 564 -8.26 29.78 -5.08
N GLY A 565 -7.74 29.94 -3.86
CA GLY A 565 -7.62 31.24 -3.17
C GLY A 565 -8.93 31.79 -2.59
N THR A 566 -10.03 31.02 -2.60
CA THR A 566 -11.31 31.42 -2.00
C THR A 566 -11.64 30.49 -0.84
N ASP A 567 -11.87 31.05 0.34
CA ASP A 567 -12.23 30.28 1.54
C ASP A 567 -13.53 29.51 1.33
N LYS A 568 -13.48 28.22 1.61
CA LYS A 568 -14.64 27.32 1.61
C LYS A 568 -14.69 26.50 2.88
N THR A 569 -15.86 26.47 3.52
CA THR A 569 -16.09 25.73 4.76
C THR A 569 -16.72 24.37 4.45
N TYR A 570 -16.17 23.32 5.04
CA TYR A 570 -16.65 21.95 4.95
C TYR A 570 -17.06 21.45 6.35
N ALA A 571 -18.25 20.89 6.44
CA ALA A 571 -18.75 20.34 7.70
C ALA A 571 -18.09 19.00 8.04
N ALA A 572 -18.16 18.59 9.32
CA ALA A 572 -17.87 17.21 9.72
C ALA A 572 -18.68 16.21 8.87
N GLY A 573 -18.06 15.09 8.50
CA GLY A 573 -18.65 14.10 7.60
C GLY A 573 -18.45 14.37 6.12
N THR A 574 -17.80 15.49 5.72
CA THR A 574 -17.42 15.71 4.32
C THR A 574 -16.34 14.72 3.91
N ALA A 575 -16.53 14.06 2.76
CA ALA A 575 -15.58 13.10 2.22
C ALA A 575 -14.35 13.79 1.61
N TYR A 576 -13.20 13.13 1.70
CA TYR A 576 -11.94 13.53 1.07
C TYR A 576 -12.11 13.85 -0.42
N GLY A 577 -12.79 12.96 -1.16
CA GLY A 577 -13.05 13.12 -2.59
C GLY A 577 -13.90 14.34 -2.96
N GLN A 578 -14.79 14.77 -2.07
CA GLN A 578 -15.58 15.99 -2.30
C GLN A 578 -14.69 17.23 -2.37
N ILE A 579 -13.72 17.34 -1.47
CA ILE A 579 -12.79 18.48 -1.41
C ILE A 579 -11.86 18.46 -2.61
N MET A 580 -11.35 17.28 -2.97
CA MET A 580 -10.52 17.07 -4.17
C MET A 580 -11.27 17.45 -5.44
N GLN A 581 -12.55 17.06 -5.58
CA GLN A 581 -13.38 17.43 -6.71
C GLN A 581 -13.60 18.94 -6.81
N ASP A 582 -13.88 19.58 -5.67
CA ASP A 582 -14.07 21.03 -5.64
C ASP A 582 -12.82 21.80 -6.10
N GLN A 583 -11.62 21.30 -5.76
CA GLN A 583 -10.36 21.89 -6.21
C GLN A 583 -10.15 21.66 -7.72
N LEU A 584 -10.40 20.44 -8.23
CA LEU A 584 -10.30 20.13 -9.67
C LEU A 584 -11.27 20.99 -10.48
N ASP A 585 -12.51 21.14 -10.03
CA ASP A 585 -13.51 21.98 -10.68
C ASP A 585 -13.08 23.46 -10.69
N ALA A 586 -12.45 23.95 -9.61
CA ALA A 586 -11.93 25.31 -9.54
C ALA A 586 -10.68 25.54 -10.42
N ASP A 587 -9.89 24.49 -10.66
CA ASP A 587 -8.75 24.49 -11.58
C ASP A 587 -9.16 24.30 -13.04
N GLY A 588 -10.46 24.06 -13.33
CA GLY A 588 -10.97 23.83 -14.68
C GLY A 588 -10.61 22.46 -15.28
N VAL A 589 -10.20 21.50 -14.45
CA VAL A 589 -9.84 20.14 -14.88
C VAL A 589 -11.09 19.27 -14.95
N ALA A 590 -11.39 18.76 -16.13
CA ALA A 590 -12.60 17.94 -16.39
C ALA A 590 -12.40 16.47 -15.94
N LEU A 591 -11.85 16.25 -14.75
CA LEU A 591 -11.68 14.93 -14.15
C LEU A 591 -12.69 14.76 -13.01
N LYS A 592 -13.40 13.63 -12.98
CA LYS A 592 -14.34 13.30 -11.92
C LYS A 592 -13.72 12.29 -10.96
N VAL A 593 -13.54 12.69 -9.71
CA VAL A 593 -12.97 11.88 -8.61
C VAL A 593 -13.99 11.59 -7.52
N TRP A 594 -15.16 12.25 -7.58
CA TRP A 594 -16.22 12.09 -6.58
C TRP A 594 -17.59 12.17 -7.24
N ASN A 595 -18.46 11.18 -6.97
CA ASN A 595 -19.82 11.08 -7.49
C ASN A 595 -20.92 11.45 -6.47
N GLY A 596 -20.53 11.90 -5.26
CA GLY A 596 -21.45 12.26 -4.19
C GLY A 596 -21.90 11.11 -3.31
N THR A 597 -21.33 9.91 -3.47
CA THR A 597 -21.61 8.74 -2.64
C THR A 597 -20.34 8.24 -1.96
N ALA A 598 -20.49 7.44 -0.89
CA ALA A 598 -19.37 6.80 -0.21
C ALA A 598 -18.74 5.62 -1.01
N SER A 599 -19.21 5.35 -2.20
CA SER A 599 -18.60 4.35 -3.08
C SER A 599 -17.37 4.92 -3.77
N SER A 600 -16.48 4.07 -4.26
CA SER A 600 -15.22 4.42 -4.96
C SER A 600 -15.40 5.27 -6.23
N GLY A 601 -16.60 5.61 -6.56
CA GLY A 601 -17.01 6.76 -7.30
C GLY A 601 -16.66 6.84 -8.76
N PHE A 602 -16.46 5.76 -9.45
CA PHE A 602 -16.46 5.84 -10.91
C PHE A 602 -17.90 5.65 -11.42
N ASP A 603 -18.55 6.75 -11.78
CA ASP A 603 -19.69 6.76 -12.70
C ASP A 603 -19.13 6.92 -14.10
N GLY A 604 -19.03 5.83 -14.85
CA GLY A 604 -18.47 5.74 -16.19
C GLY A 604 -19.06 6.72 -17.20
#